data_9361e8cc78df9c40c63d1c69115c4510
#
_entry.id   9361e8cc78df9c40c63d1c69115c4510
#
_cell.length_a   1.000
_cell.length_b   1.000
_cell.length_c   1.000
_cell.angle_alpha   90.00
_cell.angle_beta   90.00
_cell.angle_gamma   90.00
#
_symmetry.space_group_name_H-M   'P 1'
#
loop_
_entity.id
_entity.type
_entity.pdbx_description
1 polymer ?
#
loop_
_entity_poly.entity_id
_entity_poly.type
_entity_poly.pdbx_seq_one_letter_code
_entity_poly.pdbx_strand_id
1 'polypeptide(L)'
;MKKFKLVVSAVLAVFLCITVAPAAFAMGANENVGEQIVTFSDFTQLAENECLEKSVIDSNGNMAVVGIERVADGRSVYNTGSTWRVWFTGVTINAEFYMSVSNDAVTSVYDESISVIGGTYEDDELTMTSTYGKLSFKVTSLGSILSGKCWLKGTVTGSENKINVTWRM
;
A
#
# COMPACT_ATOMS: atom_id res chain seq x y z
N MET A 1 65.41 -47.54 -19.54
CA MET A 1 64.64 -47.14 -18.35
C MET A 1 64.37 -45.64 -18.46
N LYS A 2 63.12 -45.27 -18.75
CA LYS A 2 62.71 -43.87 -19.04
C LYS A 2 62.31 -43.18 -17.74
N LYS A 3 62.95 -42.07 -17.41
CA LYS A 3 62.64 -41.26 -16.22
C LYS A 3 61.44 -40.37 -16.54
N PHE A 4 60.35 -40.58 -15.83
CA PHE A 4 59.16 -39.76 -15.83
C PHE A 4 59.41 -38.49 -15.01
N LYS A 5 59.37 -37.30 -15.64
CA LYS A 5 59.42 -36.04 -14.95
C LYS A 5 57.97 -35.64 -14.60
N LEU A 6 57.68 -35.61 -13.30
CA LEU A 6 56.45 -35.16 -12.75
C LEU A 6 56.46 -33.61 -12.75
N VAL A 7 55.65 -32.98 -13.60
CA VAL A 7 55.44 -31.53 -13.59
C VAL A 7 54.27 -31.27 -12.66
N VAL A 8 54.57 -30.76 -11.48
CA VAL A 8 53.56 -30.29 -10.52
C VAL A 8 53.17 -28.87 -10.94
N SER A 9 52.01 -28.73 -11.57
CA SER A 9 51.43 -27.41 -11.89
C SER A 9 50.69 -26.92 -10.63
N ALA A 10 51.24 -25.92 -9.95
CA ALA A 10 50.61 -25.23 -8.88
C ALA A 10 49.55 -24.26 -9.46
N VAL A 11 48.28 -24.68 -9.39
CA VAL A 11 47.16 -23.79 -9.68
C VAL A 11 46.91 -22.92 -8.45
N LEU A 12 47.37 -21.70 -8.51
CA LEU A 12 47.11 -20.65 -7.54
C LEU A 12 45.67 -20.16 -7.71
N ALA A 13 44.72 -20.75 -6.94
CA ALA A 13 43.35 -20.28 -6.87
C ALA A 13 43.32 -18.97 -6.08
N VAL A 14 43.33 -17.87 -6.76
CA VAL A 14 43.03 -16.55 -6.15
C VAL A 14 41.54 -16.55 -5.81
N PHE A 15 41.18 -16.82 -4.58
CA PHE A 15 39.83 -16.61 -4.03
C PHE A 15 39.67 -15.09 -3.84
N LEU A 16 39.03 -14.43 -4.83
CA LEU A 16 38.56 -13.07 -4.69
C LEU A 16 37.34 -13.12 -3.72
N CYS A 17 37.57 -12.93 -2.42
CA CYS A 17 36.50 -12.67 -1.47
C CYS A 17 35.93 -11.28 -1.80
N ILE A 18 34.86 -11.26 -2.61
CA ILE A 18 34.00 -10.10 -2.73
C ILE A 18 33.21 -10.04 -1.42
N THR A 19 33.71 -9.29 -0.45
CA THR A 19 32.93 -8.89 0.70
C THR A 19 31.86 -7.91 0.18
N VAL A 20 30.68 -8.45 -0.12
CA VAL A 20 29.49 -7.63 -0.25
C VAL A 20 29.20 -7.12 1.17
N ALA A 21 29.69 -5.93 1.49
CA ALA A 21 29.25 -5.23 2.68
C ALA A 21 27.73 -5.09 2.54
N PRO A 22 26.90 -5.54 3.54
CA PRO A 22 25.52 -5.16 3.54
C PRO A 22 25.52 -3.64 3.60
N ALA A 23 25.02 -2.99 2.54
CA ALA A 23 24.68 -1.59 2.60
C ALA A 23 23.65 -1.49 3.72
N ALA A 24 24.08 -1.07 4.90
CA ALA A 24 23.18 -0.63 5.94
C ALA A 24 22.45 0.57 5.32
N PHE A 25 21.27 0.35 4.79
CA PHE A 25 20.34 1.43 4.50
C PHE A 25 20.03 2.06 5.85
N ALA A 26 20.79 3.10 6.19
CA ALA A 26 20.36 4.07 7.17
C ALA A 26 19.11 4.70 6.56
N MET A 27 17.93 4.12 6.84
CA MET A 27 16.66 4.81 6.65
C MET A 27 16.67 5.98 7.63
N GLY A 28 17.23 7.11 7.17
CA GLY A 28 16.93 8.39 7.77
C GLY A 28 15.41 8.50 7.73
N ALA A 29 14.80 8.71 8.88
CA ALA A 29 13.40 9.07 8.98
C ALA A 29 13.22 10.39 8.20
N ASN A 30 12.93 10.26 6.92
CA ASN A 30 12.64 11.40 6.06
C ASN A 30 11.16 11.73 6.33
N GLU A 31 10.92 12.65 7.26
CA GLU A 31 9.58 13.14 7.60
C GLU A 31 8.85 13.79 6.41
N ASN A 32 9.48 13.87 5.25
CA ASN A 32 8.96 14.40 4.00
C ASN A 32 8.70 13.32 2.94
N VAL A 33 8.16 12.16 3.30
CA VAL A 33 7.50 11.34 2.29
C VAL A 33 6.20 12.05 1.94
N GLY A 34 6.22 12.78 0.83
CA GLY A 34 5.07 13.51 0.33
C GLY A 34 3.86 12.59 0.19
N GLU A 35 2.69 13.11 0.50
CA GLU A 35 1.41 12.45 0.26
C GLU A 35 1.35 12.00 -1.20
N GLN A 36 1.24 10.69 -1.43
CA GLN A 36 1.07 10.14 -2.77
C GLN A 36 -0.41 10.17 -3.12
N ILE A 37 -0.74 10.54 -4.34
CA ILE A 37 -2.11 10.67 -4.82
C ILE A 37 -2.32 9.94 -6.14
N VAL A 38 -3.40 9.18 -6.23
CA VAL A 38 -3.92 8.61 -7.46
C VAL A 38 -5.36 9.07 -7.65
N THR A 39 -5.67 9.59 -8.82
CA THR A 39 -7.00 10.03 -9.21
C THR A 39 -7.65 8.97 -10.09
N PHE A 40 -8.86 8.56 -9.72
CA PHE A 40 -9.76 7.73 -10.51
C PHE A 40 -10.91 8.61 -11.02
N SER A 41 -10.99 8.77 -12.34
CA SER A 41 -12.04 9.53 -13.02
C SER A 41 -13.20 8.62 -13.41
N ASP A 42 -14.37 9.22 -13.65
CA ASP A 42 -15.57 8.54 -14.19
C ASP A 42 -16.06 7.36 -13.34
N PHE A 43 -15.75 7.40 -12.04
CA PHE A 43 -16.09 6.32 -11.11
C PHE A 43 -17.59 6.03 -11.06
N THR A 44 -18.45 7.03 -11.30
CA THR A 44 -19.92 6.88 -11.29
C THR A 44 -20.44 5.96 -12.40
N GLN A 45 -19.63 5.69 -13.43
CA GLN A 45 -19.98 4.81 -14.56
C GLN A 45 -19.58 3.36 -14.32
N LEU A 46 -18.82 3.07 -13.25
CA LEU A 46 -18.45 1.70 -12.90
C LEU A 46 -19.68 0.86 -12.59
N ALA A 47 -19.74 -0.33 -13.18
CA ALA A 47 -20.73 -1.31 -12.82
C ALA A 47 -20.49 -1.86 -11.40
N GLU A 48 -21.48 -2.49 -10.81
CA GLU A 48 -21.30 -3.18 -9.52
C GLU A 48 -20.25 -4.28 -9.66
N ASN A 49 -19.36 -4.37 -8.67
CA ASN A 49 -18.21 -5.27 -8.62
C ASN A 49 -17.15 -4.98 -9.70
N GLU A 50 -17.18 -3.83 -10.31
CA GLU A 50 -16.12 -3.34 -11.19
C GLU A 50 -15.13 -2.50 -10.40
N CYS A 51 -13.83 -2.69 -10.66
CA CYS A 51 -12.75 -2.00 -9.99
C CYS A 51 -11.88 -1.20 -10.96
N LEU A 52 -11.30 -0.13 -10.45
CA LEU A 52 -10.18 0.60 -11.06
C LEU A 52 -8.98 0.50 -10.14
N GLU A 53 -7.83 0.14 -10.69
CA GLU A 53 -6.59 0.03 -9.94
C GLU A 53 -5.42 0.64 -10.68
N LYS A 54 -4.39 1.06 -9.93
CA LYS A 54 -3.13 1.56 -10.47
C LYS A 54 -1.96 1.02 -9.67
N SER A 55 -0.94 0.57 -10.40
CA SER A 55 0.36 0.25 -9.80
C SER A 55 1.08 1.53 -9.41
N VAL A 56 1.63 1.53 -8.22
CA VAL A 56 2.35 2.66 -7.62
C VAL A 56 3.63 2.17 -6.96
N ILE A 57 4.48 3.09 -6.53
CA ILE A 57 5.66 2.77 -5.70
C ILE A 57 5.36 3.27 -4.28
N ASP A 58 5.52 2.40 -3.29
CA ASP A 58 5.34 2.77 -1.88
C ASP A 58 6.50 3.64 -1.35
N SER A 59 6.40 4.09 -0.09
CA SER A 59 7.44 4.90 0.54
C SER A 59 8.79 4.19 0.69
N ASN A 60 8.81 2.88 0.57
CA ASN A 60 10.00 2.03 0.67
C ASN A 60 10.59 1.67 -0.70
N GLY A 61 10.01 2.16 -1.79
CA GLY A 61 10.45 1.87 -3.15
C GLY A 61 9.91 0.55 -3.73
N ASN A 62 8.96 -0.11 -3.06
CA ASN A 62 8.37 -1.35 -3.54
C ASN A 62 7.14 -1.08 -4.41
N MET A 63 6.86 -2.03 -5.30
CA MET A 63 5.61 -2.01 -6.07
C MET A 63 4.42 -2.25 -5.14
N ALA A 64 3.40 -1.43 -5.30
CA ALA A 64 2.12 -1.56 -4.62
C ALA A 64 0.98 -1.29 -5.61
N VAL A 65 -0.23 -1.58 -5.21
CA VAL A 65 -1.46 -1.33 -5.98
C VAL A 65 -2.43 -0.54 -5.10
N VAL A 66 -2.98 0.51 -5.64
CA VAL A 66 -4.11 1.23 -5.05
C VAL A 66 -5.32 1.12 -5.95
N GLY A 67 -6.50 1.08 -5.38
CA GLY A 67 -7.72 0.96 -6.18
C GLY A 67 -8.98 1.38 -5.47
N ILE A 68 -10.03 1.44 -6.29
CA ILE A 68 -11.42 1.60 -5.88
C ILE A 68 -12.27 0.55 -6.57
N GLU A 69 -13.30 0.07 -5.89
CA GLU A 69 -14.28 -0.88 -6.42
C GLU A 69 -15.67 -0.43 -6.04
N ARG A 70 -16.59 -0.47 -7.01
CA ARG A 70 -17.99 -0.27 -6.70
C ARG A 70 -18.58 -1.58 -6.21
N VAL A 71 -19.00 -1.62 -4.96
CA VAL A 71 -19.53 -2.82 -4.33
C VAL A 71 -21.05 -2.83 -4.44
N ALA A 72 -21.63 -3.99 -4.77
CA ALA A 72 -23.06 -4.19 -4.73
C ALA A 72 -23.57 -4.00 -3.30
N ASP A 73 -24.42 -2.99 -3.10
CA ASP A 73 -25.00 -2.71 -1.79
C ASP A 73 -26.16 -3.66 -1.50
N GLY A 74 -25.84 -4.82 -0.93
CA GLY A 74 -26.86 -5.78 -0.44
C GLY A 74 -27.65 -5.31 0.78
N ARG A 75 -27.36 -4.11 1.32
CA ARG A 75 -27.87 -3.69 2.64
C ARG A 75 -29.06 -2.74 2.61
N SER A 76 -29.43 -2.14 1.47
CA SER A 76 -30.57 -1.21 1.51
C SER A 76 -31.24 -0.96 0.17
N VAL A 77 -32.51 -1.28 0.11
CA VAL A 77 -33.43 -0.90 -0.98
C VAL A 77 -33.73 0.62 -0.98
N TYR A 78 -33.30 1.35 0.05
CA TYR A 78 -33.58 2.78 0.26
C TYR A 78 -32.37 3.70 0.12
N ASN A 79 -31.17 3.15 -0.14
CA ASN A 79 -29.97 3.96 -0.25
C ASN A 79 -29.76 4.39 -1.69
N THR A 80 -29.96 5.68 -1.99
CA THR A 80 -29.70 6.27 -3.31
C THR A 80 -28.21 6.47 -3.58
N GLY A 81 -27.33 5.97 -2.70
CA GLY A 81 -25.89 6.09 -2.78
C GLY A 81 -25.23 4.87 -3.38
N SER A 82 -23.96 4.95 -3.62
CA SER A 82 -23.09 3.85 -4.02
C SER A 82 -22.09 3.55 -2.92
N THR A 83 -21.74 2.27 -2.77
CA THR A 83 -20.71 1.79 -1.85
C THR A 83 -19.41 1.58 -2.60
N TRP A 84 -18.32 2.07 -2.03
CA TRP A 84 -16.98 2.01 -2.60
C TRP A 84 -16.03 1.35 -1.61
N ARG A 85 -15.32 0.34 -2.06
CA ARG A 85 -14.15 -0.18 -1.40
C ARG A 85 -12.95 0.63 -1.86
N VAL A 86 -12.15 1.11 -0.93
CA VAL A 86 -10.87 1.80 -1.18
C VAL A 86 -9.77 0.93 -0.59
N TRP A 87 -8.74 0.60 -1.37
CA TRP A 87 -7.68 -0.27 -0.88
C TRP A 87 -6.28 0.16 -1.32
N PHE A 88 -5.32 -0.29 -0.55
CA PHE A 88 -3.89 -0.31 -0.82
C PHE A 88 -3.36 -1.73 -0.59
N THR A 89 -2.63 -2.28 -1.56
CA THR A 89 -1.97 -3.59 -1.44
C THR A 89 -0.49 -3.42 -1.74
N GLY A 90 0.34 -3.53 -0.71
CA GLY A 90 1.80 -3.47 -0.79
C GLY A 90 2.45 -4.79 -0.42
N VAL A 91 3.77 -4.82 -0.40
CA VAL A 91 4.55 -6.02 -0.05
C VAL A 91 4.39 -6.37 1.43
N THR A 92 4.33 -5.37 2.30
CA THR A 92 4.31 -5.57 3.76
C THR A 92 3.03 -5.11 4.43
N ILE A 93 2.30 -4.19 3.82
CA ILE A 93 1.07 -3.60 4.39
C ILE A 93 -0.03 -3.71 3.34
N ASN A 94 -1.18 -4.23 3.78
CA ASN A 94 -2.43 -4.15 3.04
C ASN A 94 -3.45 -3.45 3.92
N ALA A 95 -4.20 -2.52 3.36
CA ALA A 95 -5.23 -1.78 4.08
C ALA A 95 -6.42 -1.51 3.15
N GLU A 96 -7.61 -1.62 3.68
CA GLU A 96 -8.84 -1.31 2.96
C GLU A 96 -9.93 -0.84 3.91
N PHE A 97 -10.89 -0.14 3.36
CA PHE A 97 -12.13 0.20 4.04
C PHE A 97 -13.24 0.47 3.01
N TYR A 98 -14.47 0.49 3.49
CA TYR A 98 -15.64 0.80 2.67
C TYR A 98 -16.16 2.19 3.01
N MET A 99 -16.64 2.89 1.99
CA MET A 99 -17.33 4.18 2.15
C MET A 99 -18.59 4.23 1.30
N SER A 100 -19.68 4.72 1.87
CA SER A 100 -20.90 5.03 1.12
C SER A 100 -20.85 6.49 0.65
N VAL A 101 -21.20 6.69 -0.61
CA VAL A 101 -21.24 8.02 -1.26
C VAL A 101 -22.64 8.27 -1.79
N SER A 102 -23.23 9.39 -1.42
CA SER A 102 -24.52 9.84 -1.92
C SER A 102 -24.51 11.36 -2.15
N ASN A 103 -25.01 11.80 -3.28
CA ASN A 103 -25.01 13.22 -3.66
C ASN A 103 -23.62 13.87 -3.55
N ASP A 104 -22.61 13.17 -4.07
CA ASP A 104 -21.22 13.59 -4.06
C ASP A 104 -20.60 13.81 -2.68
N ALA A 105 -21.21 13.24 -1.65
CA ALA A 105 -20.72 13.30 -0.29
C ALA A 105 -20.54 11.91 0.31
N VAL A 106 -19.50 11.73 1.12
CA VAL A 106 -19.30 10.54 1.94
C VAL A 106 -20.31 10.59 3.09
N THR A 107 -21.12 9.54 3.21
CA THR A 107 -22.19 9.44 4.22
C THR A 107 -21.90 8.45 5.32
N SER A 108 -21.04 7.46 5.06
CA SER A 108 -20.55 6.50 6.06
C SER A 108 -19.23 5.90 5.66
N VAL A 109 -18.48 5.39 6.65
CA VAL A 109 -17.28 4.56 6.48
C VAL A 109 -17.37 3.37 7.43
N TYR A 110 -16.90 2.19 7.01
CA TYR A 110 -17.06 0.96 7.79
C TYR A 110 -16.17 -0.18 7.23
N ASP A 111 -16.14 -1.31 7.95
CA ASP A 111 -15.53 -2.58 7.56
C ASP A 111 -14.06 -2.42 7.09
N GLU A 112 -13.26 -1.76 7.94
CA GLU A 112 -11.81 -1.65 7.72
C GLU A 112 -11.11 -2.99 7.91
N SER A 113 -10.07 -3.20 7.13
CA SER A 113 -9.19 -4.36 7.23
C SER A 113 -7.74 -3.91 7.05
N ILE A 114 -6.88 -4.36 7.95
CA ILE A 114 -5.45 -4.08 7.95
C ILE A 114 -4.69 -5.40 8.11
N SER A 115 -3.69 -5.61 7.27
CA SER A 115 -2.77 -6.74 7.37
C SER A 115 -1.33 -6.24 7.27
N VAL A 116 -0.49 -6.65 8.22
CA VAL A 116 0.94 -6.29 8.28
C VAL A 116 1.76 -7.56 8.30
N ILE A 117 2.60 -7.74 7.28
CA ILE A 117 3.52 -8.89 7.17
C ILE A 117 4.82 -8.54 7.90
N GLY A 118 5.19 -9.37 8.89
CA GLY A 118 6.41 -9.15 9.67
C GLY A 118 6.30 -8.06 10.74
N GLY A 119 5.08 -7.75 11.17
CA GLY A 119 4.81 -6.76 12.19
C GLY A 119 3.40 -6.85 12.76
N THR A 120 3.03 -5.85 13.52
CA THR A 120 1.69 -5.65 14.08
C THR A 120 1.22 -4.22 13.79
N TYR A 121 -0.07 -3.97 13.97
CA TYR A 121 -0.62 -2.63 13.96
C TYR A 121 -1.39 -2.36 15.26
N GLU A 122 -1.54 -1.10 15.57
CA GLU A 122 -2.28 -0.58 16.72
C GLU A 122 -2.87 0.80 16.38
N ASP A 123 -3.74 1.31 17.25
CA ASP A 123 -4.33 2.65 17.14
C ASP A 123 -5.03 2.85 15.77
N ASP A 124 -5.72 1.80 15.28
CA ASP A 124 -6.53 1.93 14.07
C ASP A 124 -7.76 2.79 14.32
N GLU A 125 -7.99 3.72 13.42
CA GLU A 125 -9.09 4.67 13.51
C GLU A 125 -9.64 4.93 12.10
N LEU A 126 -10.93 4.69 11.92
CA LEU A 126 -11.65 4.99 10.70
C LEU A 126 -12.52 6.24 10.89
N THR A 127 -12.15 7.32 10.21
CA THR A 127 -12.80 8.64 10.32
C THR A 127 -13.38 9.09 9.00
N MET A 128 -14.34 9.99 9.01
CA MET A 128 -14.90 10.59 7.81
C MET A 128 -15.26 12.07 7.98
N THR A 129 -15.35 12.74 6.85
CA THR A 129 -16.07 14.00 6.65
C THR A 129 -17.03 13.83 5.48
N SER A 130 -17.76 14.85 5.12
CA SER A 130 -18.58 14.82 3.89
C SER A 130 -17.76 14.66 2.59
N THR A 131 -16.46 14.89 2.63
CA THR A 131 -15.60 14.83 1.44
C THR A 131 -14.66 13.63 1.39
N TYR A 132 -14.37 12.99 2.51
CA TYR A 132 -13.45 11.86 2.54
C TYR A 132 -13.77 10.83 3.63
N GLY A 133 -13.34 9.59 3.40
CA GLY A 133 -13.11 8.57 4.40
C GLY A 133 -11.61 8.34 4.59
N LYS A 134 -11.16 8.10 5.83
CA LYS A 134 -9.75 7.90 6.15
C LYS A 134 -9.57 6.83 7.22
N LEU A 135 -8.77 5.81 6.90
CA LEU A 135 -8.25 4.81 7.81
C LEU A 135 -6.85 5.20 8.23
N SER A 136 -6.60 5.33 9.52
CA SER A 136 -5.29 5.65 10.12
C SER A 136 -4.91 4.55 11.09
N PHE A 137 -3.62 4.19 11.16
CA PHE A 137 -3.10 3.19 12.08
C PHE A 137 -1.61 3.37 12.28
N LYS A 138 -1.07 2.74 13.31
CA LYS A 138 0.36 2.73 13.61
C LYS A 138 0.91 1.33 13.41
N VAL A 139 1.97 1.21 12.63
CA VAL A 139 2.66 -0.07 12.37
C VAL A 139 3.90 -0.16 13.24
N THR A 140 4.13 -1.35 13.81
CA THR A 140 5.34 -1.70 14.52
C THR A 140 5.91 -2.98 13.92
N SER A 141 7.16 -2.92 13.43
CA SER A 141 7.83 -4.10 12.88
C SER A 141 8.24 -5.09 13.96
N LEU A 142 8.40 -6.37 13.59
CA LEU A 142 8.98 -7.39 14.49
C LEU A 142 10.38 -6.92 14.95
N GLY A 143 10.54 -6.79 16.28
CA GLY A 143 11.76 -6.28 16.91
C GLY A 143 11.70 -4.78 17.28
N SER A 144 10.55 -4.11 17.07
CA SER A 144 10.31 -2.71 17.48
C SER A 144 11.32 -1.69 16.89
N ILE A 145 12.00 -2.04 15.80
CA ILE A 145 13.03 -1.21 15.19
C ILE A 145 12.41 -0.09 14.33
N LEU A 146 11.24 -0.35 13.77
CA LEU A 146 10.51 0.60 12.92
C LEU A 146 9.08 0.73 13.41
N SER A 147 8.67 1.94 13.73
CA SER A 147 7.28 2.27 13.95
C SER A 147 6.92 3.52 13.13
N GLY A 148 5.77 3.49 12.50
CA GLY A 148 5.32 4.60 11.67
C GLY A 148 3.81 4.75 11.67
N LYS A 149 3.32 5.98 11.51
CA LYS A 149 1.91 6.25 11.25
C LYS A 149 1.62 6.03 9.78
N CYS A 150 0.70 5.11 9.51
CA CYS A 150 0.19 4.80 8.19
C CYS A 150 -1.23 5.32 8.05
N TRP A 151 -1.66 5.58 6.83
CA TRP A 151 -3.05 5.93 6.55
C TRP A 151 -3.39 5.72 5.07
N LEU A 152 -4.67 5.44 4.82
CA LEU A 152 -5.31 5.34 3.52
C LEU A 152 -6.54 6.27 3.53
N LYS A 153 -6.70 7.10 2.50
CA LYS A 153 -7.78 8.06 2.41
C LYS A 153 -8.39 8.07 1.02
N GLY A 154 -9.70 7.95 0.94
CA GLY A 154 -10.50 8.15 -0.27
C GLY A 154 -11.22 9.49 -0.19
N THR A 155 -10.95 10.39 -1.14
CA THR A 155 -11.59 11.72 -1.20
C THR A 155 -12.48 11.79 -2.43
N VAL A 156 -13.75 12.12 -2.25
CA VAL A 156 -14.73 12.34 -3.32
C VAL A 156 -14.65 13.80 -3.75
N THR A 157 -14.48 14.01 -5.05
CA THR A 157 -14.48 15.35 -5.64
C THR A 157 -15.77 15.51 -6.43
N GLY A 158 -16.82 15.99 -5.76
CA GLY A 158 -18.20 15.93 -6.20
C GLY A 158 -18.47 16.51 -7.58
N SER A 159 -17.93 17.68 -7.90
CA SER A 159 -18.17 18.33 -9.19
C SER A 159 -17.43 17.71 -10.38
N GLU A 160 -16.50 16.78 -10.12
CA GLU A 160 -15.59 16.24 -11.14
C GLU A 160 -15.74 14.73 -11.34
N ASN A 161 -16.68 14.08 -10.64
CA ASN A 161 -16.86 12.62 -10.67
C ASN A 161 -15.54 11.86 -10.47
N LYS A 162 -14.75 12.28 -9.48
CA LYS A 162 -13.44 11.71 -9.20
C LYS A 162 -13.33 11.23 -7.76
N ILE A 163 -12.62 10.11 -7.57
CA ILE A 163 -12.14 9.67 -6.27
C ILE A 163 -10.62 9.78 -6.28
N ASN A 164 -10.08 10.57 -5.36
CA ASN A 164 -8.66 10.65 -5.12
C ASN A 164 -8.31 9.70 -3.99
N VAL A 165 -7.43 8.73 -4.26
CA VAL A 165 -6.87 7.86 -3.23
C VAL A 165 -5.49 8.38 -2.87
N THR A 166 -5.30 8.67 -1.59
CA THR A 166 -4.03 9.10 -1.05
C THR A 166 -3.63 8.17 0.09
N TRP A 167 -2.34 7.99 0.31
CA TRP A 167 -1.84 7.06 1.31
C TRP A 167 -0.45 7.45 1.81
N ARG A 168 -0.11 6.87 2.96
CA ARG A 168 1.23 6.81 3.53
C ARG A 168 1.38 5.42 4.19
N MET A 169 2.25 4.59 3.62
CA MET A 169 2.54 3.24 4.08
C MET A 169 4.04 3.04 4.31
#